data_40a1b8e969c1df91f07ad6590469b751
#
_entry.id   40a1b8e969c1df91f07ad6590469b751
#
_cell.length_a   1.000
_cell.length_b   1.000
_cell.length_c   1.000
_cell.angle_alpha   90.00
_cell.angle_beta   90.00
_cell.angle_gamma   90.00
#
_symmetry.space_group_name_H-M   'P 1'
#
loop_
_entity.id
_entity.type
_entity.pdbx_description
1 polymer ?
#
loop_
_entity_poly.entity_id
_entity_poly.type
_entity_poly.pdbx_seq_one_letter_code
_entity_poly.pdbx_strand_id
1 'polypeptide(L)'
;MRTLLLMIVTLPFMVPDTLYAQRRGAANRQNEQSAMPGDPRLLSIHRDFITKAESLGDEYARKKDWEKSRVVFEEILKLVPSYRPASDKLKLIHDALGSINKAEVTVKAEEGWQDTGIMLESGSPVNFKTEGKWLFAYESDGDGFEIPREMQEFQLGSLIGVIVDTPMPGPNAKPFAIGKSSEMSAPEGGRLFLKMHATNNEGCRGTMDVEVSGNFKDPIVRAGRR
;
A
#
# COMPACT_ATOMS: atom_id res chain seq x y z
N MET A 1 26.08 -63.96 -20.17
CA MET A 1 26.92 -62.77 -19.98
C MET A 1 26.85 -61.92 -21.22
N ARG A 2 26.10 -60.83 -21.21
CA ARG A 2 26.04 -59.83 -22.30
C ARG A 2 26.22 -58.47 -21.64
N THR A 3 27.39 -57.92 -21.80
CA THR A 3 27.81 -56.62 -21.30
C THR A 3 27.21 -55.52 -22.16
N LEU A 4 26.33 -54.68 -21.59
CA LEU A 4 25.76 -53.52 -22.28
C LEU A 4 26.66 -52.29 -22.02
N LEU A 5 27.29 -51.79 -23.06
CA LEU A 5 28.14 -50.57 -23.00
C LEU A 5 27.28 -49.33 -23.16
N LEU A 6 27.18 -48.51 -22.11
CA LEU A 6 26.42 -47.26 -22.10
C LEU A 6 27.34 -46.13 -22.57
N MET A 7 27.13 -45.68 -23.81
CA MET A 7 27.80 -44.48 -24.33
C MET A 7 27.09 -43.21 -23.80
N ILE A 8 27.78 -42.45 -22.96
CA ILE A 8 27.35 -41.11 -22.53
C ILE A 8 27.85 -40.10 -23.60
N VAL A 9 26.91 -39.55 -24.35
CA VAL A 9 27.17 -38.43 -25.28
C VAL A 9 27.05 -37.11 -24.50
N THR A 10 28.17 -36.46 -24.23
CA THR A 10 28.21 -35.12 -23.65
C THR A 10 28.07 -34.09 -24.77
N LEU A 11 26.92 -33.44 -24.85
CA LEU A 11 26.70 -32.26 -25.72
C LEU A 11 27.27 -30.99 -25.00
N PRO A 12 28.09 -30.19 -25.70
CA PRO A 12 28.51 -28.92 -25.12
C PRO A 12 27.35 -27.92 -25.17
N PHE A 13 26.99 -27.40 -24.01
CA PHE A 13 25.98 -26.35 -23.84
C PHE A 13 26.61 -25.02 -24.32
N MET A 14 26.33 -24.60 -25.56
CA MET A 14 26.66 -23.27 -26.03
C MET A 14 25.71 -22.26 -25.37
N VAL A 15 26.21 -21.48 -24.40
CA VAL A 15 25.51 -20.34 -23.83
C VAL A 15 25.71 -19.14 -24.75
N PRO A 16 24.66 -18.51 -25.30
CA PRO A 16 24.85 -17.36 -26.18
C PRO A 16 25.32 -16.13 -25.38
N ASP A 17 26.38 -15.49 -25.82
CA ASP A 17 27.04 -14.30 -25.27
C ASP A 17 26.14 -13.03 -25.18
N THR A 18 24.89 -13.12 -25.61
CA THR A 18 23.95 -11.98 -25.58
C THR A 18 23.42 -11.58 -24.20
N LEU A 19 23.56 -12.43 -23.18
CA LEU A 19 23.11 -12.14 -21.81
C LEU A 19 24.05 -11.22 -20.99
N TYR A 20 25.31 -11.08 -21.42
CA TYR A 20 26.26 -10.21 -20.72
C TYR A 20 26.18 -8.73 -21.12
N ALA A 21 25.67 -8.42 -22.30
CA ALA A 21 25.54 -7.03 -22.77
C ALA A 21 24.38 -6.28 -22.10
N GLN A 22 23.26 -6.98 -21.77
CA GLN A 22 22.10 -6.34 -21.12
C GLN A 22 22.32 -5.98 -19.64
N ARG A 23 23.18 -6.71 -18.92
CA ARG A 23 23.48 -6.42 -17.51
C ARG A 23 24.36 -5.18 -17.32
N ARG A 24 25.22 -4.83 -18.27
CA ARG A 24 26.05 -3.61 -18.21
C ARG A 24 25.24 -2.34 -18.50
N GLY A 25 24.19 -2.41 -19.32
CA GLY A 25 23.36 -1.25 -19.64
C GLY A 25 22.39 -0.86 -18.50
N ALA A 26 21.94 -1.82 -17.68
CA ALA A 26 21.03 -1.55 -16.56
C ALA A 26 21.77 -0.98 -15.34
N ALA A 27 22.97 -1.47 -15.06
CA ALA A 27 23.80 -0.97 -13.95
C ALA A 27 24.28 0.47 -14.19
N ASN A 28 24.49 0.87 -15.46
CA ASN A 28 24.94 2.22 -15.77
C ASN A 28 23.80 3.25 -15.68
N ARG A 29 22.55 2.88 -15.94
CA ARG A 29 21.39 3.78 -15.83
C ARG A 29 20.98 4.07 -14.38
N GLN A 30 21.26 3.17 -13.44
CA GLN A 30 21.01 3.43 -12.01
C GLN A 30 22.09 4.33 -11.38
N ASN A 31 23.27 4.40 -11.97
CA ASN A 31 24.34 5.28 -11.49
C ASN A 31 24.24 6.72 -12.03
N GLU A 32 23.53 6.94 -13.12
CA GLU A 32 23.34 8.29 -13.70
C GLU A 32 22.30 9.14 -12.95
N GLN A 33 21.40 8.53 -12.18
CA GLN A 33 20.35 9.24 -11.43
C GLN A 33 20.79 9.73 -10.03
N SER A 34 22.00 9.45 -9.58
CA SER A 34 22.48 9.81 -8.24
C SER A 34 23.74 10.67 -8.23
N ALA A 35 24.23 11.12 -9.39
CA ALA A 35 25.40 11.97 -9.45
C ALA A 35 25.03 13.42 -9.18
N MET A 36 25.50 13.98 -8.04
CA MET A 36 25.53 15.42 -7.81
C MET A 36 26.18 16.11 -9.01
N PRO A 37 25.65 17.28 -9.44
CA PRO A 37 26.23 18.01 -10.57
C PRO A 37 27.72 18.28 -10.35
N GLY A 38 28.53 18.05 -11.40
CA GLY A 38 29.98 18.32 -11.35
C GLY A 38 30.34 19.82 -11.38
N ASP A 39 29.40 20.71 -11.70
CA ASP A 39 29.60 22.15 -11.67
C ASP A 39 29.51 22.69 -10.23
N PRO A 40 30.58 23.32 -9.70
CA PRO A 40 30.58 23.87 -8.34
C PRO A 40 29.52 24.93 -8.08
N ARG A 41 29.15 25.70 -9.10
CA ARG A 41 28.10 26.75 -8.98
C ARG A 41 26.72 26.10 -8.82
N LEU A 42 26.44 25.09 -9.64
CA LEU A 42 25.19 24.34 -9.55
C LEU A 42 25.09 23.57 -8.22
N LEU A 43 26.20 23.01 -7.76
CA LEU A 43 26.28 22.35 -6.46
C LEU A 43 25.98 23.32 -5.29
N SER A 44 26.46 24.56 -5.38
CA SER A 44 26.14 25.60 -4.38
C SER A 44 24.64 25.92 -4.36
N ILE A 45 24.02 26.09 -5.54
CA ILE A 45 22.58 26.34 -5.65
C ILE A 45 21.75 25.19 -5.05
N HIS A 46 22.14 23.94 -5.30
CA HIS A 46 21.46 22.77 -4.72
C HIS A 46 21.56 22.75 -3.19
N ARG A 47 22.74 23.05 -2.63
CA ARG A 47 22.94 23.15 -1.17
C ARG A 47 22.10 24.25 -0.54
N ASP A 48 22.08 25.41 -1.16
CA ASP A 48 21.28 26.55 -0.69
C ASP A 48 19.78 26.22 -0.73
N PHE A 49 19.34 25.54 -1.80
CA PHE A 49 17.95 25.08 -1.91
C PHE A 49 17.61 24.08 -0.80
N ILE A 50 18.44 23.03 -0.60
CA ILE A 50 18.19 22.02 0.43
C ILE A 50 18.11 22.67 1.81
N THR A 51 19.07 23.54 2.16
CA THR A 51 19.11 24.21 3.48
C THR A 51 17.86 25.05 3.73
N LYS A 52 17.41 25.81 2.73
CA LYS A 52 16.20 26.66 2.84
C LYS A 52 14.94 25.80 2.89
N ALA A 53 14.87 24.76 2.07
CA ALA A 53 13.75 23.83 2.05
C ALA A 53 13.63 23.05 3.37
N GLU A 54 14.72 22.54 3.94
CA GLU A 54 14.70 21.92 5.28
C GLU A 54 14.18 22.87 6.35
N SER A 55 14.67 24.11 6.37
CA SER A 55 14.21 25.12 7.33
C SER A 55 12.69 25.38 7.19
N LEU A 56 12.19 25.46 5.96
CA LEU A 56 10.77 25.65 5.68
C LEU A 56 9.94 24.40 6.08
N GLY A 57 10.41 23.21 5.75
CA GLY A 57 9.75 21.95 6.13
C GLY A 57 9.67 21.79 7.64
N ASP A 58 10.75 22.10 8.37
CA ASP A 58 10.77 22.07 9.83
C ASP A 58 9.87 23.16 10.46
N GLU A 59 9.74 24.34 9.81
CA GLU A 59 8.78 25.36 10.24
C GLU A 59 7.34 24.87 10.16
N TYR A 60 6.95 24.23 9.02
CA TYR A 60 5.63 23.63 8.88
C TYR A 60 5.41 22.51 9.89
N ALA A 61 6.38 21.63 10.11
CA ALA A 61 6.29 20.57 11.12
C ALA A 61 6.05 21.12 12.53
N ARG A 62 6.75 22.19 12.93
CA ARG A 62 6.53 22.87 14.23
C ARG A 62 5.12 23.46 14.35
N LYS A 63 4.53 23.93 13.24
CA LYS A 63 3.15 24.42 13.18
C LYS A 63 2.12 23.30 13.05
N LYS A 64 2.56 22.01 13.02
CA LYS A 64 1.73 20.82 12.78
C LYS A 64 1.03 20.82 11.42
N ASP A 65 1.53 21.60 10.46
CA ASP A 65 1.08 21.60 9.06
C ASP A 65 1.86 20.49 8.33
N TRP A 66 1.52 19.25 8.69
CA TRP A 66 2.24 18.06 8.27
C TRP A 66 2.22 17.86 6.75
N GLU A 67 1.11 18.22 6.09
CA GLU A 67 0.98 18.07 4.63
C GLU A 67 1.94 19.01 3.88
N LYS A 68 2.03 20.27 4.29
CA LYS A 68 3.00 21.20 3.68
C LYS A 68 4.44 20.76 4.00
N SER A 69 4.69 20.29 5.21
CA SER A 69 6.00 19.76 5.57
C SER A 69 6.37 18.57 4.68
N ARG A 70 5.46 17.64 4.45
CA ARG A 70 5.63 16.49 3.55
C ARG A 70 6.04 16.92 2.15
N VAL A 71 5.26 17.82 1.54
CA VAL A 71 5.54 18.31 0.19
C VAL A 71 6.95 18.89 0.07
N VAL A 72 7.39 19.67 1.05
CA VAL A 72 8.73 20.29 1.04
C VAL A 72 9.84 19.22 1.08
N PHE A 73 9.72 18.21 1.95
CA PHE A 73 10.74 17.14 2.03
C PHE A 73 10.71 16.22 0.81
N GLU A 74 9.57 15.99 0.19
CA GLU A 74 9.44 15.28 -1.10
C GLU A 74 10.17 16.03 -2.23
N GLU A 75 10.08 17.38 -2.29
CA GLU A 75 10.82 18.19 -3.28
C GLU A 75 12.34 18.06 -3.09
N ILE A 76 12.82 17.98 -1.85
CA ILE A 76 14.25 17.72 -1.59
C ILE A 76 14.67 16.34 -2.16
N LEU A 77 13.84 15.30 -1.96
CA LEU A 77 14.14 13.96 -2.47
C LEU A 77 14.00 13.85 -3.99
N LYS A 78 13.19 14.66 -4.65
CA LYS A 78 13.17 14.76 -6.12
C LYS A 78 14.51 15.30 -6.65
N LEU A 79 15.11 16.24 -5.95
CA LEU A 79 16.41 16.81 -6.32
C LEU A 79 17.56 15.86 -5.93
N VAL A 80 17.51 15.29 -4.75
CA VAL A 80 18.55 14.38 -4.22
C VAL A 80 17.91 13.14 -3.59
N PRO A 81 17.61 12.09 -4.38
CA PRO A 81 16.88 10.89 -3.93
C PRO A 81 17.52 10.14 -2.75
N SER A 82 18.85 10.25 -2.59
CA SER A 82 19.60 9.59 -1.52
C SER A 82 19.77 10.44 -0.25
N TYR A 83 19.11 11.58 -0.14
CA TYR A 83 19.28 12.49 0.98
C TYR A 83 18.56 11.98 2.24
N ARG A 84 19.29 11.28 3.09
CA ARG A 84 18.77 10.63 4.30
C ARG A 84 18.01 11.56 5.25
N PRO A 85 18.47 12.80 5.56
CA PRO A 85 17.73 13.66 6.49
C PRO A 85 16.28 13.92 6.04
N ALA A 86 16.04 14.17 4.76
CA ALA A 86 14.68 14.36 4.24
C ALA A 86 13.87 13.06 4.32
N SER A 87 14.47 11.90 4.00
CA SER A 87 13.80 10.60 4.12
C SER A 87 13.39 10.28 5.56
N ASP A 88 14.25 10.59 6.54
CA ASP A 88 13.97 10.36 7.95
C ASP A 88 12.86 11.31 8.47
N LYS A 89 12.86 12.56 8.01
CA LYS A 89 11.78 13.52 8.30
C LYS A 89 10.44 13.06 7.70
N LEU A 90 10.42 12.56 6.47
CA LEU A 90 9.21 12.04 5.85
C LEU A 90 8.62 10.87 6.63
N LYS A 91 9.43 9.98 7.20
CA LYS A 91 8.94 8.91 8.08
C LYS A 91 8.23 9.48 9.31
N LEU A 92 8.85 10.45 10.00
CA LEU A 92 8.24 11.09 11.17
C LEU A 92 6.93 11.82 10.82
N ILE A 93 6.88 12.47 9.65
CA ILE A 93 5.68 13.14 9.16
C ILE A 93 4.59 12.10 8.83
N HIS A 94 4.97 10.99 8.18
CA HIS A 94 4.06 9.89 7.88
C HIS A 94 3.42 9.31 9.17
N ASP A 95 4.24 9.06 10.19
CA ASP A 95 3.76 8.56 11.49
C ASP A 95 2.83 9.57 12.17
N ALA A 96 3.17 10.86 12.10
CA ALA A 96 2.33 11.93 12.63
C ALA A 96 0.98 12.02 11.90
N LEU A 97 0.98 11.97 10.57
CA LEU A 97 -0.23 11.96 9.74
C LEU A 97 -1.07 10.71 9.99
N GLY A 98 -0.42 9.54 10.15
CA GLY A 98 -1.09 8.27 10.43
C GLY A 98 -1.81 8.20 11.78
N SER A 99 -1.63 9.19 12.65
CA SER A 99 -2.23 9.23 13.99
C SER A 99 -3.17 10.43 14.25
N ILE A 100 -3.45 11.24 13.23
CA ILE A 100 -4.24 12.49 13.41
C ILE A 100 -5.68 12.18 13.83
N ASN A 101 -6.34 11.29 13.10
CA ASN A 101 -7.73 10.92 13.34
C ASN A 101 -7.84 9.43 13.66
N LYS A 102 -8.86 9.07 14.42
CA LYS A 102 -9.23 7.69 14.72
C LYS A 102 -10.73 7.52 14.54
N ALA A 103 -11.11 6.43 13.91
CA ALA A 103 -12.50 6.01 13.77
C ALA A 103 -12.62 4.51 14.07
N GLU A 104 -13.72 4.11 14.67
CA GLU A 104 -14.07 2.71 14.90
C GLU A 104 -15.25 2.34 14.00
N VAL A 105 -15.11 1.25 13.27
CA VAL A 105 -16.11 0.74 12.33
C VAL A 105 -16.36 -0.72 12.62
N THR A 106 -17.62 -1.10 12.80
CA THR A 106 -17.99 -2.51 12.93
C THR A 106 -18.43 -3.05 11.56
N VAL A 107 -17.73 -4.07 11.08
CA VAL A 107 -18.01 -4.76 9.80
C VAL A 107 -18.71 -6.07 10.08
N LYS A 108 -19.86 -6.30 9.44
CA LYS A 108 -20.65 -7.52 9.58
C LYS A 108 -20.28 -8.52 8.49
N ALA A 109 -20.17 -9.79 8.87
CA ALA A 109 -19.79 -10.85 7.95
C ALA A 109 -20.82 -11.13 6.84
N GLU A 110 -22.11 -11.00 7.17
CA GLU A 110 -23.25 -11.26 6.28
C GLU A 110 -23.49 -10.16 5.23
N GLU A 111 -22.89 -8.99 5.42
CA GLU A 111 -23.07 -7.86 4.50
C GLU A 111 -21.94 -7.82 3.46
N GLY A 112 -22.25 -7.32 2.27
CA GLY A 112 -21.26 -7.01 1.22
C GLY A 112 -20.39 -5.80 1.59
N TRP A 113 -20.08 -4.95 0.61
CA TRP A 113 -19.33 -3.73 0.85
C TRP A 113 -20.09 -2.78 1.79
N GLN A 114 -19.49 -2.46 2.91
CA GLN A 114 -20.02 -1.58 3.95
C GLN A 114 -19.28 -0.25 3.94
N ASP A 115 -20.04 0.83 3.84
CA ASP A 115 -19.53 2.19 3.85
C ASP A 115 -19.09 2.59 5.25
N THR A 116 -17.83 2.92 5.42
CA THR A 116 -17.28 3.38 6.70
C THR A 116 -17.57 4.86 6.99
N GLY A 117 -17.97 5.64 5.98
CA GLY A 117 -18.09 7.09 6.06
C GLY A 117 -16.74 7.84 6.03
N ILE A 118 -15.62 7.13 6.03
CA ILE A 118 -14.27 7.72 6.03
C ILE A 118 -13.89 8.12 4.61
N MET A 119 -13.45 9.38 4.46
CA MET A 119 -12.92 9.93 3.20
C MET A 119 -11.39 10.03 3.30
N LEU A 120 -10.69 9.30 2.44
CA LEU A 120 -9.22 9.31 2.34
C LEU A 120 -8.76 10.14 1.15
N GLU A 121 -7.62 10.79 1.29
CA GLU A 121 -6.92 11.46 0.17
C GLU A 121 -5.83 10.54 -0.38
N SER A 122 -5.62 10.54 -1.69
CA SER A 122 -4.57 9.73 -2.31
C SER A 122 -3.20 10.03 -1.69
N GLY A 123 -2.45 8.97 -1.35
CA GLY A 123 -1.15 9.06 -0.69
C GLY A 123 -1.20 9.30 0.82
N SER A 124 -2.39 9.53 1.41
CA SER A 124 -2.52 9.70 2.86
C SER A 124 -2.22 8.40 3.60
N PRO A 125 -1.44 8.45 4.69
CA PRO A 125 -1.20 7.29 5.54
C PRO A 125 -2.48 6.87 6.26
N VAL A 126 -2.74 5.58 6.25
CA VAL A 126 -3.86 4.95 6.97
C VAL A 126 -3.41 3.64 7.60
N ASN A 127 -3.78 3.47 8.86
CA ASN A 127 -3.48 2.28 9.64
C ASN A 127 -4.77 1.62 10.07
N PHE A 128 -4.80 0.31 10.01
CA PHE A 128 -5.93 -0.53 10.40
C PHE A 128 -5.50 -1.45 11.54
N LYS A 129 -6.37 -1.60 12.54
CA LYS A 129 -6.30 -2.67 13.54
C LYS A 129 -7.65 -3.30 13.67
N THR A 130 -7.69 -4.63 13.76
CA THR A 130 -8.95 -5.37 13.79
C THR A 130 -9.04 -6.24 15.01
N GLU A 131 -10.22 -6.26 15.64
CA GLU A 131 -10.57 -7.14 16.72
C GLU A 131 -11.91 -7.82 16.43
N GLY A 132 -12.09 -9.03 16.91
CA GLY A 132 -13.32 -9.79 16.71
C GLY A 132 -13.10 -11.10 15.97
N LYS A 133 -14.21 -11.78 15.70
CA LYS A 133 -14.25 -13.05 14.96
C LYS A 133 -15.57 -13.14 14.22
N TRP A 134 -15.51 -13.73 13.05
CA TRP A 134 -16.69 -14.11 12.29
C TRP A 134 -16.64 -15.58 11.88
N LEU A 135 -17.83 -16.12 11.60
CA LEU A 135 -18.01 -17.42 10.98
C LEU A 135 -18.05 -17.23 9.48
N PHE A 136 -17.14 -17.87 8.78
CA PHE A 136 -17.18 -18.00 7.34
C PHE A 136 -17.92 -19.29 7.00
N ALA A 137 -19.03 -19.20 6.29
CA ALA A 137 -19.82 -20.33 5.81
C ALA A 137 -19.59 -20.53 4.31
N TYR A 138 -19.47 -21.79 3.92
CA TYR A 138 -19.33 -22.18 2.54
C TYR A 138 -20.18 -23.41 2.25
N GLU A 139 -20.88 -23.39 1.12
CA GLU A 139 -21.65 -24.55 0.65
C GLU A 139 -20.83 -25.30 -0.40
N SER A 140 -20.78 -26.61 -0.31
CA SER A 140 -20.17 -27.48 -1.30
C SER A 140 -21.08 -28.63 -1.66
N ASP A 141 -20.94 -29.17 -2.86
CA ASP A 141 -21.58 -30.39 -3.31
C ASP A 141 -20.69 -31.64 -3.12
N GLY A 142 -21.08 -32.77 -3.76
CA GLY A 142 -20.35 -34.03 -3.65
C GLY A 142 -18.95 -34.02 -4.29
N ASP A 143 -18.66 -33.06 -5.15
CA ASP A 143 -17.36 -32.87 -5.80
C ASP A 143 -16.46 -31.91 -4.99
N GLY A 144 -16.96 -31.34 -3.87
CA GLY A 144 -16.27 -30.37 -3.04
C GLY A 144 -16.52 -28.93 -3.50
N PHE A 145 -15.59 -28.03 -3.17
CA PHE A 145 -15.68 -26.67 -3.65
C PHE A 145 -14.40 -26.19 -4.32
N GLU A 146 -14.57 -25.45 -5.41
CA GLU A 146 -13.48 -24.76 -6.05
C GLU A 146 -13.55 -23.27 -5.71
N ILE A 147 -12.39 -22.70 -5.29
CA ILE A 147 -12.26 -21.26 -5.11
C ILE A 147 -12.17 -20.61 -6.50
N PRO A 148 -13.14 -19.77 -6.91
CA PRO A 148 -13.05 -19.05 -8.17
C PRO A 148 -11.73 -18.27 -8.28
N ARG A 149 -11.18 -18.16 -9.47
CA ARG A 149 -9.87 -17.50 -9.68
C ARG A 149 -9.85 -16.06 -9.18
N GLU A 150 -10.95 -15.36 -9.32
CA GLU A 150 -11.15 -14.00 -8.86
C GLU A 150 -11.11 -13.88 -7.34
N MET A 151 -11.32 -14.99 -6.63
CA MET A 151 -11.31 -15.05 -5.17
C MET A 151 -9.97 -15.53 -4.59
N GLN A 152 -8.99 -15.87 -5.44
CA GLN A 152 -7.70 -16.41 -4.99
C GLN A 152 -6.69 -15.31 -4.62
N GLU A 153 -7.01 -14.05 -4.92
CA GLU A 153 -6.13 -12.91 -4.62
C GLU A 153 -5.96 -12.69 -3.11
N PHE A 154 -7.01 -12.95 -2.33
CA PHE A 154 -7.00 -12.79 -0.87
C PHE A 154 -7.45 -14.09 -0.19
N GLN A 155 -7.06 -14.24 1.07
CA GLN A 155 -7.55 -15.38 1.87
C GLN A 155 -9.07 -15.26 2.11
N LEU A 156 -9.81 -16.36 1.86
CA LEU A 156 -11.24 -16.41 2.17
C LEU A 156 -11.49 -16.14 3.65
N GLY A 157 -12.52 -15.37 3.94
CA GLY A 157 -12.84 -14.92 5.29
C GLY A 157 -11.93 -13.82 5.82
N SER A 158 -10.96 -13.29 5.07
CA SER A 158 -10.17 -12.13 5.49
C SER A 158 -10.95 -10.83 5.36
N LEU A 159 -10.55 -9.82 6.13
CA LEU A 159 -11.04 -8.45 5.95
C LEU A 159 -10.28 -7.81 4.78
N ILE A 160 -11.05 -7.27 3.83
CA ILE A 160 -10.52 -6.50 2.71
C ILE A 160 -11.18 -5.12 2.66
N GLY A 161 -10.47 -4.17 2.08
CA GLY A 161 -10.94 -2.80 1.88
C GLY A 161 -10.85 -2.38 0.42
N VAL A 162 -11.60 -1.34 0.07
CA VAL A 162 -11.50 -0.64 -1.21
C VAL A 162 -11.72 0.85 -0.98
N ILE A 163 -11.04 1.68 -1.74
CA ILE A 163 -11.24 3.13 -1.73
C ILE A 163 -11.79 3.51 -3.10
N VAL A 164 -12.92 4.20 -3.15
CA VAL A 164 -13.55 4.64 -4.40
C VAL A 164 -14.17 6.02 -4.23
N ASP A 165 -14.24 6.76 -5.31
CA ASP A 165 -14.90 8.07 -5.38
C ASP A 165 -16.41 7.97 -5.64
N THR A 166 -16.89 6.77 -5.96
CA THR A 166 -18.29 6.47 -6.25
C THR A 166 -19.07 6.10 -4.99
N PRO A 167 -20.42 6.23 -4.99
CA PRO A 167 -21.27 5.89 -3.84
C PRO A 167 -21.19 4.42 -3.41
N MET A 168 -20.80 3.52 -4.33
CA MET A 168 -20.58 2.09 -4.06
C MET A 168 -19.44 1.55 -4.93
N PRO A 169 -18.67 0.56 -4.42
CA PRO A 169 -17.63 -0.10 -5.19
C PRO A 169 -18.21 -0.79 -6.44
N GLY A 170 -17.63 -0.47 -7.59
CA GLY A 170 -17.96 -1.11 -8.87
C GLY A 170 -17.08 -2.33 -9.16
N PRO A 171 -17.32 -3.03 -10.29
CA PRO A 171 -16.57 -4.24 -10.66
C PRO A 171 -15.08 -3.98 -10.94
N ASN A 172 -14.70 -2.74 -11.25
CA ASN A 172 -13.32 -2.34 -11.51
C ASN A 172 -12.59 -1.81 -10.27
N ALA A 173 -13.26 -1.79 -9.11
CA ALA A 173 -12.64 -1.37 -7.87
C ALA A 173 -11.49 -2.32 -7.50
N LYS A 174 -10.38 -1.77 -7.02
CA LYS A 174 -9.18 -2.53 -6.65
C LYS A 174 -9.14 -2.74 -5.14
N PRO A 175 -9.50 -3.93 -4.65
CA PRO A 175 -9.44 -4.21 -3.24
C PRO A 175 -8.00 -4.36 -2.74
N PHE A 176 -7.81 -4.18 -1.44
CA PHE A 176 -6.56 -4.44 -0.74
C PHE A 176 -6.80 -5.23 0.55
N ALA A 177 -5.80 -6.02 0.95
CA ALA A 177 -5.88 -6.80 2.18
C ALA A 177 -5.66 -5.91 3.41
N ILE A 178 -6.45 -6.15 4.45
CA ILE A 178 -6.28 -5.52 5.77
C ILE A 178 -5.82 -6.57 6.78
N GLY A 179 -6.49 -7.72 6.84
CA GLY A 179 -6.17 -8.77 7.79
C GLY A 179 -6.34 -8.31 9.25
N LYS A 180 -5.39 -8.69 10.13
CA LYS A 180 -5.41 -8.29 11.55
C LYS A 180 -4.90 -6.87 11.79
N SER A 181 -3.96 -6.42 10.96
CA SER A 181 -3.45 -5.06 10.96
C SER A 181 -2.78 -4.77 9.63
N SER A 182 -2.87 -3.53 9.18
CA SER A 182 -2.22 -3.06 7.97
C SER A 182 -1.85 -1.59 8.12
N GLU A 183 -0.69 -1.23 7.59
CA GLU A 183 -0.23 0.15 7.44
C GLU A 183 0.04 0.38 5.96
N MET A 184 -0.57 1.42 5.39
CA MET A 184 -0.43 1.71 3.97
C MET A 184 -0.64 3.20 3.68
N SER A 185 -0.22 3.62 2.50
CA SER A 185 -0.69 4.88 1.91
C SER A 185 -1.91 4.59 1.04
N ALA A 186 -2.95 5.40 1.16
CA ALA A 186 -4.16 5.26 0.35
C ALA A 186 -3.80 5.31 -1.14
N PRO A 187 -4.07 4.24 -1.91
CA PRO A 187 -3.69 4.19 -3.33
C PRO A 187 -4.47 5.21 -4.18
N GLU A 188 -5.66 5.52 -3.77
CA GLU A 188 -6.58 6.45 -4.46
C GLU A 188 -7.27 7.33 -3.42
N GLY A 189 -7.77 8.50 -3.84
CA GLY A 189 -8.65 9.32 -3.03
C GLY A 189 -10.08 8.83 -3.14
N GLY A 190 -10.84 8.88 -2.04
CA GLY A 190 -12.22 8.46 -2.06
C GLY A 190 -12.73 7.93 -0.73
N ARG A 191 -13.89 7.31 -0.78
CA ARG A 191 -14.58 6.72 0.36
C ARG A 191 -14.10 5.29 0.61
N LEU A 192 -13.81 4.98 1.86
CA LEU A 192 -13.39 3.65 2.29
C LEU A 192 -14.61 2.75 2.49
N PHE A 193 -14.59 1.58 1.85
CA PHE A 193 -15.54 0.49 2.08
C PHE A 193 -14.79 -0.74 2.57
N LEU A 194 -15.43 -1.50 3.45
CA LEU A 194 -14.89 -2.71 4.04
C LEU A 194 -15.85 -3.88 3.85
N LYS A 195 -15.30 -5.09 3.71
CA LYS A 195 -16.11 -6.32 3.73
C LYS A 195 -15.27 -7.55 4.13
N MET A 196 -15.94 -8.62 4.52
CA MET A 196 -15.35 -9.95 4.53
C MET A 196 -15.15 -10.46 3.11
N HIS A 197 -14.00 -11.01 2.78
CA HIS A 197 -13.72 -11.61 1.48
C HIS A 197 -14.39 -12.99 1.38
N ALA A 198 -15.50 -13.02 0.69
CA ALA A 198 -16.30 -14.22 0.45
C ALA A 198 -16.92 -14.18 -0.95
N THR A 199 -17.18 -15.34 -1.53
CA THR A 199 -17.91 -15.48 -2.81
C THR A 199 -19.39 -15.12 -2.61
N ASN A 200 -19.94 -15.59 -1.50
CA ASN A 200 -21.29 -15.28 -1.00
C ASN A 200 -21.17 -15.06 0.51
N ASN A 201 -21.83 -14.03 1.01
CA ASN A 201 -21.88 -13.75 2.45
C ASN A 201 -23.05 -14.43 3.15
N GLU A 202 -23.88 -15.18 2.40
CA GLU A 202 -25.01 -15.92 2.94
C GLU A 202 -24.57 -17.02 3.91
N GLY A 203 -25.18 -17.09 5.08
CA GLY A 203 -24.77 -18.01 6.13
C GLY A 203 -23.55 -17.56 6.96
N CYS A 204 -22.79 -16.57 6.52
CA CYS A 204 -21.73 -15.96 7.31
C CYS A 204 -22.33 -15.17 8.49
N ARG A 205 -21.63 -15.12 9.63
CA ARG A 205 -22.13 -14.45 10.85
C ARG A 205 -20.99 -13.87 11.66
N GLY A 206 -21.29 -12.84 12.43
CA GLY A 206 -20.36 -12.20 13.35
C GLY A 206 -19.89 -10.85 12.85
N THR A 207 -19.08 -10.21 13.66
CA THR A 207 -18.60 -8.85 13.40
C THR A 207 -17.09 -8.74 13.60
N MET A 208 -16.50 -7.79 12.92
CA MET A 208 -15.12 -7.37 13.07
C MET A 208 -15.11 -5.88 13.40
N ASP A 209 -14.58 -5.52 14.55
CA ASP A 209 -14.34 -4.13 14.89
C ASP A 209 -13.00 -3.69 14.31
N VAL A 210 -13.03 -2.58 13.59
CA VAL A 210 -11.89 -2.06 12.84
C VAL A 210 -11.58 -0.65 13.34
N GLU A 211 -10.46 -0.49 14.03
CA GLU A 211 -9.89 0.82 14.31
C GLU A 211 -9.15 1.29 13.04
N VAL A 212 -9.59 2.42 12.50
CA VAL A 212 -8.94 3.11 11.39
C VAL A 212 -8.29 4.37 11.94
N SER A 213 -6.99 4.53 11.76
CA SER A 213 -6.28 5.76 12.10
C SER A 213 -5.53 6.31 10.90
N GLY A 214 -5.49 7.65 10.77
CA GLY A 214 -4.87 8.27 9.60
C GLY A 214 -5.21 9.75 9.44
N ASN A 215 -4.78 10.31 8.32
CA ASN A 215 -5.17 11.65 7.91
C ASN A 215 -6.40 11.57 7.01
N PHE A 216 -7.57 11.64 7.61
CA PHE A 216 -8.84 11.62 6.90
C PHE A 216 -9.81 12.65 7.51
N LYS A 217 -10.81 13.06 6.74
CA LYS A 217 -11.91 13.86 7.26
C LYS A 217 -12.79 12.98 8.11
N ASP A 218 -13.12 13.44 9.31
CA ASP A 218 -13.98 12.69 10.23
C ASP A 218 -15.22 12.20 9.49
N PRO A 219 -15.60 10.92 9.67
CA PRO A 219 -16.86 10.46 9.17
C PRO A 219 -17.94 11.39 9.73
N ILE A 220 -18.84 11.84 8.86
CA ILE A 220 -20.01 12.60 9.33
C ILE A 220 -20.69 11.69 10.35
N VAL A 221 -20.50 12.00 11.61
CA VAL A 221 -21.18 11.32 12.72
C VAL A 221 -22.65 11.42 12.37
N ARG A 222 -23.24 10.36 11.88
CA ARG A 222 -24.69 10.29 11.73
C ARG A 222 -25.22 10.40 13.14
N ALA A 223 -25.62 11.63 13.50
CA ALA A 223 -26.21 11.93 14.78
C ALA A 223 -27.26 10.86 15.06
N GLY A 224 -27.00 10.04 16.08
CA GLY A 224 -27.78 8.88 16.41
C GLY A 224 -29.25 9.27 16.47
N ARG A 225 -30.07 8.57 15.71
CA ARG A 225 -31.50 8.51 16.04
C ARG A 225 -31.57 7.82 17.40
N ARG A 226 -31.88 8.63 18.40
CA ARG A 226 -32.43 8.15 19.67
C ARG A 226 -33.80 7.54 19.45
#